data_6793a81663d836455b35ec4f2fc2dfd3
#
_entry.id   6793a81663d836455b35ec4f2fc2dfd3
#
_cell.length_a   1.000
_cell.length_b   1.000
_cell.length_c   1.000
_cell.angle_alpha   90.00
_cell.angle_beta   90.00
_cell.angle_gamma   90.00
#
_symmetry.space_group_name_H-M   'P 1'
#
loop_
_entity.id
_entity.type
_entity.pdbx_description
1 polymer ?
#
loop_
_entity_poly.entity_id
_entity_poly.type
_entity_poly.pdbx_seq_one_letter_code
_entity_poly.pdbx_strand_id
1 'polypeptide(L)'
;MRDLKGKVAAVTGAASGLGRAMALAFAGEGMHVALADVDEANLSSAAAEVRARGVKATSTRIDVSRGEEVESFARKTVADLGAVHVVCNNAGVSPLGAAWENSVDEWQWILGVNLWGVIHGVRAFAPRLIAQGEGHIVNTASVAGIICPPGSGAYNVTKHAVVALSETLHHDLRERGSPVGVSVLCPAYVPTGIAQSERNRPSGFEVSKKSKETLAREAMLKKAVASGRLSAADVAAAVVDAVKNDRFYIFTHPRIKGAIQARMEDILQERAPRNPMAL
;
A
#
# COMPACT_ATOMS: atom_id res chain seq x y z
N MET A 1 -17.75 1.81 7.94
CA MET A 1 -17.65 1.15 9.28
C MET A 1 -17.32 2.21 10.33
N ARG A 2 -18.28 2.65 11.17
CA ARG A 2 -18.07 3.79 12.09
C ARG A 2 -17.42 3.40 13.42
N ASP A 3 -17.79 2.26 13.98
CA ASP A 3 -17.21 1.75 15.22
C ASP A 3 -16.13 0.72 14.90
N LEU A 4 -14.93 0.97 15.40
CA LEU A 4 -13.73 0.13 15.18
C LEU A 4 -13.31 -0.63 16.45
N LYS A 5 -13.82 -0.26 17.63
CA LYS A 5 -13.40 -0.85 18.90
C LYS A 5 -13.68 -2.36 18.96
N GLY A 6 -12.70 -3.13 19.36
CA GLY A 6 -12.79 -4.59 19.45
C GLY A 6 -12.74 -5.33 18.11
N LYS A 7 -12.74 -4.63 16.98
CA LYS A 7 -12.60 -5.22 15.64
C LYS A 7 -11.14 -5.56 15.34
N VAL A 8 -10.89 -6.21 14.21
CA VAL A 8 -9.56 -6.73 13.82
C VAL A 8 -9.10 -6.08 12.52
N ALA A 9 -7.88 -5.52 12.52
CA ALA A 9 -7.18 -5.06 11.33
C ALA A 9 -6.05 -6.02 10.96
N ALA A 10 -5.90 -6.34 9.67
CA ALA A 10 -4.77 -7.06 9.11
C ALA A 10 -3.95 -6.10 8.23
N VAL A 11 -2.63 -5.99 8.48
CA VAL A 11 -1.77 -5.01 7.81
C VAL A 11 -0.53 -5.69 7.27
N THR A 12 -0.27 -5.58 5.96
CA THR A 12 0.97 -6.03 5.33
C THR A 12 1.99 -4.89 5.21
N GLY A 13 3.30 -5.21 5.22
CA GLY A 13 4.34 -4.18 5.28
C GLY A 13 4.35 -3.46 6.63
N ALA A 14 3.98 -4.17 7.70
CA ALA A 14 3.70 -3.59 9.01
C ALA A 14 4.94 -3.36 9.90
N ALA A 15 6.12 -3.81 9.47
CA ALA A 15 7.36 -3.63 10.22
C ALA A 15 7.84 -2.18 10.23
N SER A 16 7.46 -1.36 9.26
CA SER A 16 7.97 0.01 9.11
C SER A 16 6.99 0.96 8.40
N GLY A 17 7.34 2.24 8.33
CA GLY A 17 6.69 3.25 7.50
C GLY A 17 5.18 3.35 7.67
N LEU A 18 4.45 3.38 6.55
CA LEU A 18 2.99 3.53 6.56
C LEU A 18 2.29 2.33 7.20
N GLY A 19 2.75 1.10 6.94
CA GLY A 19 2.13 -0.11 7.51
C GLY A 19 2.18 -0.11 9.03
N ARG A 20 3.34 0.19 9.61
CA ARG A 20 3.48 0.32 11.08
C ARG A 20 2.60 1.46 11.63
N ALA A 21 2.58 2.60 10.95
CA ALA A 21 1.75 3.73 11.37
C ALA A 21 0.25 3.39 11.33
N MET A 22 -0.23 2.70 10.28
CA MET A 22 -1.61 2.22 10.20
C MET A 22 -1.93 1.20 11.30
N ALA A 23 -1.03 0.25 11.56
CA ALA A 23 -1.20 -0.71 12.65
C ALA A 23 -1.38 -0.01 14.01
N LEU A 24 -0.54 1.00 14.29
CA LEU A 24 -0.62 1.81 15.51
C LEU A 24 -1.89 2.68 15.55
N ALA A 25 -2.32 3.25 14.43
CA ALA A 25 -3.52 4.06 14.35
C ALA A 25 -4.79 3.22 14.62
N PHE A 26 -4.91 2.04 14.01
CA PHE A 26 -6.01 1.13 14.27
C PHE A 26 -6.00 0.60 15.71
N ALA A 27 -4.83 0.33 16.29
CA ALA A 27 -4.70 -0.01 17.70
C ALA A 27 -5.18 1.15 18.61
N GLY A 28 -4.90 2.40 18.24
CA GLY A 28 -5.40 3.59 18.93
C GLY A 28 -6.93 3.73 18.90
N GLU A 29 -7.60 3.18 17.89
CA GLU A 29 -9.06 3.06 17.82
C GLU A 29 -9.62 1.85 18.59
N GLY A 30 -8.77 1.11 19.29
CA GLY A 30 -9.15 -0.08 20.06
C GLY A 30 -9.31 -1.36 19.23
N MET A 31 -8.78 -1.39 17.99
CA MET A 31 -8.77 -2.60 17.17
C MET A 31 -7.65 -3.56 17.59
N HIS A 32 -7.89 -4.85 17.49
CA HIS A 32 -6.85 -5.88 17.49
C HIS A 32 -6.13 -5.86 16.12
N VAL A 33 -4.85 -6.19 16.08
CA VAL A 33 -4.08 -6.07 14.85
C VAL A 33 -3.28 -7.33 14.55
N ALA A 34 -3.44 -7.84 13.33
CA ALA A 34 -2.55 -8.84 12.74
C ALA A 34 -1.54 -8.11 11.83
N LEU A 35 -0.25 -8.23 12.16
CA LEU A 35 0.84 -7.59 11.44
C LEU A 35 1.58 -8.62 10.59
N ALA A 36 1.92 -8.25 9.35
CA ALA A 36 2.70 -9.09 8.45
C ALA A 36 3.80 -8.30 7.73
N ASP A 37 5.00 -8.88 7.64
CA ASP A 37 6.14 -8.30 6.92
C ASP A 37 7.18 -9.39 6.65
N VAL A 38 8.14 -9.14 5.76
CA VAL A 38 9.34 -9.99 5.59
C VAL A 38 10.43 -9.69 6.63
N ASP A 39 10.44 -8.48 7.21
CA ASP A 39 11.40 -8.01 8.21
C ASP A 39 10.93 -8.42 9.62
N GLU A 40 11.31 -9.61 10.05
CA GLU A 40 10.85 -10.22 11.30
C GLU A 40 11.27 -9.43 12.54
N ALA A 41 12.47 -8.85 12.54
CA ALA A 41 12.99 -8.11 13.70
C ALA A 41 12.17 -6.83 13.96
N ASN A 42 11.97 -6.02 12.93
CA ASN A 42 11.16 -4.80 13.04
C ASN A 42 9.67 -5.12 13.21
N LEU A 43 9.19 -6.23 12.65
CA LEU A 43 7.81 -6.68 12.81
C LEU A 43 7.50 -7.03 14.28
N SER A 44 8.41 -7.71 14.96
CA SER A 44 8.28 -8.04 16.39
C SER A 44 8.22 -6.77 17.26
N SER A 45 9.04 -5.77 16.96
CA SER A 45 9.01 -4.46 17.61
C SER A 45 7.67 -3.75 17.39
N ALA A 46 7.18 -3.69 16.16
CA ALA A 46 5.90 -3.08 15.83
C ALA A 46 4.73 -3.77 16.56
N ALA A 47 4.74 -5.09 16.64
CA ALA A 47 3.73 -5.84 17.37
C ALA A 47 3.77 -5.55 18.90
N ALA A 48 4.95 -5.37 19.48
CA ALA A 48 5.08 -4.97 20.88
C ALA A 48 4.47 -3.58 21.13
N GLU A 49 4.70 -2.62 20.24
CA GLU A 49 4.11 -1.27 20.34
C GLU A 49 2.58 -1.27 20.19
N VAL A 50 2.04 -2.13 19.32
CA VAL A 50 0.59 -2.31 19.20
C VAL A 50 0.01 -2.88 20.49
N ARG A 51 0.66 -3.90 21.08
CA ARG A 51 0.21 -4.46 22.38
C ARG A 51 0.27 -3.45 23.51
N ALA A 52 1.26 -2.56 23.52
CA ALA A 52 1.37 -1.49 24.51
C ALA A 52 0.19 -0.51 24.49
N ARG A 53 -0.66 -0.54 23.44
CA ARG A 53 -1.92 0.20 23.36
C ARG A 53 -3.11 -0.53 23.99
N GLY A 54 -2.88 -1.66 24.65
CA GLY A 54 -3.93 -2.41 25.36
C GLY A 54 -4.80 -3.31 24.47
N VAL A 55 -4.38 -3.57 23.23
CA VAL A 55 -5.09 -4.45 22.30
C VAL A 55 -4.29 -5.73 22.01
N LYS A 56 -4.95 -6.76 21.48
CA LYS A 56 -4.26 -7.97 21.02
C LYS A 56 -3.50 -7.67 19.72
N ALA A 57 -2.28 -8.22 19.59
CA ALA A 57 -1.53 -8.17 18.35
C ALA A 57 -0.82 -9.49 18.07
N THR A 58 -0.93 -9.96 16.84
CA THR A 58 -0.16 -11.07 16.28
C THR A 58 0.81 -10.56 15.22
N SER A 59 1.92 -11.26 15.03
CA SER A 59 2.89 -10.98 13.98
C SER A 59 3.23 -12.25 13.22
N THR A 60 3.29 -12.17 11.91
CA THR A 60 3.61 -13.31 11.04
C THR A 60 4.56 -12.84 9.95
N ARG A 61 5.74 -13.50 9.86
CA ARG A 61 6.65 -13.25 8.73
C ARG A 61 6.03 -13.86 7.49
N ILE A 62 5.85 -13.05 6.45
CA ILE A 62 5.39 -13.48 5.12
C ILE A 62 6.07 -12.67 4.02
N ASP A 63 6.21 -13.30 2.85
CA ASP A 63 6.46 -12.62 1.58
C ASP A 63 5.14 -12.50 0.83
N VAL A 64 4.66 -11.26 0.65
CA VAL A 64 3.36 -11.00 -0.02
C VAL A 64 3.35 -11.40 -1.50
N SER A 65 4.52 -11.56 -2.13
CA SER A 65 4.61 -12.09 -3.50
C SER A 65 4.19 -13.56 -3.62
N ARG A 66 4.08 -14.26 -2.48
CA ARG A 66 3.69 -15.67 -2.38
C ARG A 66 2.27 -15.81 -1.89
N GLY A 67 1.36 -16.17 -2.80
CA GLY A 67 -0.07 -16.23 -2.50
C GLY A 67 -0.45 -17.17 -1.35
N GLU A 68 0.24 -18.31 -1.22
CA GLU A 68 0.05 -19.27 -0.11
C GLU A 68 0.42 -18.69 1.25
N GLU A 69 1.44 -17.83 1.34
CA GLU A 69 1.82 -17.18 2.58
C GLU A 69 0.77 -16.14 2.99
N VAL A 70 0.21 -15.38 2.02
CA VAL A 70 -0.87 -14.43 2.28
C VAL A 70 -2.15 -15.13 2.69
N GLU A 71 -2.51 -16.25 2.04
CA GLU A 71 -3.67 -17.07 2.43
C GLU A 71 -3.49 -17.68 3.83
N SER A 72 -2.28 -18.13 4.15
CA SER A 72 -1.95 -18.63 5.50
C SER A 72 -2.08 -17.52 6.54
N PHE A 73 -1.62 -16.31 6.24
CA PHE A 73 -1.76 -15.14 7.11
C PHE A 73 -3.24 -14.81 7.35
N ALA A 74 -4.08 -14.84 6.31
CA ALA A 74 -5.52 -14.61 6.47
C ALA A 74 -6.19 -15.63 7.37
N ARG A 75 -5.89 -16.92 7.18
CA ARG A 75 -6.41 -17.99 8.07
C ARG A 75 -5.93 -17.81 9.51
N LYS A 76 -4.63 -17.53 9.70
CA LYS A 76 -4.05 -17.33 11.03
C LYS A 76 -4.67 -16.11 11.73
N THR A 77 -4.91 -15.02 11.00
CA THR A 77 -5.58 -13.82 11.55
C THR A 77 -6.93 -14.17 12.16
N VAL A 78 -7.76 -14.93 11.44
CA VAL A 78 -9.08 -15.34 11.93
C VAL A 78 -8.95 -16.34 13.10
N ALA A 79 -8.02 -17.29 13.03
CA ALA A 79 -7.80 -18.27 14.10
C ALA A 79 -7.35 -17.60 15.41
N ASP A 80 -6.42 -16.66 15.35
CA ASP A 80 -5.82 -16.03 16.54
C ASP A 80 -6.68 -14.89 17.12
N LEU A 81 -7.38 -14.14 16.27
CA LEU A 81 -8.11 -12.92 16.67
C LEU A 81 -9.64 -13.02 16.49
N GLY A 82 -10.13 -14.14 15.98
CA GLY A 82 -11.56 -14.47 15.84
C GLY A 82 -12.21 -13.95 14.56
N ALA A 83 -11.70 -12.89 13.93
CA ALA A 83 -12.28 -12.28 12.74
C ALA A 83 -11.23 -11.42 12.00
N VAL A 84 -11.64 -10.81 10.88
CA VAL A 84 -10.94 -9.69 10.24
C VAL A 84 -11.99 -8.68 9.77
N HIS A 85 -11.74 -7.39 9.94
CA HIS A 85 -12.69 -6.33 9.58
C HIS A 85 -12.06 -5.27 8.69
N VAL A 86 -10.78 -4.95 8.89
CA VAL A 86 -10.04 -4.04 8.02
C VAL A 86 -8.82 -4.77 7.48
N VAL A 87 -8.57 -4.64 6.18
CA VAL A 87 -7.37 -5.21 5.52
C VAL A 87 -6.61 -4.08 4.85
N CYS A 88 -5.33 -3.90 5.22
CA CYS A 88 -4.43 -2.97 4.57
C CYS A 88 -3.39 -3.73 3.75
N ASN A 89 -3.63 -3.84 2.45
CA ASN A 89 -2.65 -4.34 1.48
C ASN A 89 -1.66 -3.22 1.21
N ASN A 90 -0.58 -3.16 2.02
CA ASN A 90 0.30 -1.99 2.06
C ASN A 90 1.76 -2.31 1.72
N ALA A 91 2.22 -3.54 1.85
CA ALA A 91 3.59 -3.91 1.50
C ALA A 91 3.99 -3.37 0.11
N GLY A 92 5.18 -2.79 0.00
CA GLY A 92 5.61 -2.18 -1.25
C GLY A 92 7.08 -1.86 -1.30
N VAL A 93 7.64 -1.87 -2.52
CA VAL A 93 9.01 -1.54 -2.86
C VAL A 93 9.05 -0.55 -4.01
N SER A 94 10.17 0.17 -4.18
CA SER A 94 10.28 1.22 -5.20
C SER A 94 11.69 1.27 -5.82
N PRO A 95 12.10 0.24 -6.57
CA PRO A 95 13.26 0.40 -7.44
C PRO A 95 12.96 1.47 -8.50
N LEU A 96 13.89 2.42 -8.69
CA LEU A 96 13.80 3.44 -9.73
C LEU A 96 14.60 3.03 -10.97
N GLY A 97 14.13 3.49 -12.13
CA GLY A 97 14.77 3.31 -13.42
C GLY A 97 13.88 3.81 -14.54
N ALA A 98 14.46 4.20 -15.67
CA ALA A 98 13.69 4.34 -16.88
C ALA A 98 13.08 2.97 -17.23
N ALA A 99 11.95 2.96 -17.94
CA ALA A 99 11.20 1.72 -18.20
C ALA A 99 12.02 0.62 -18.91
N TRP A 100 13.05 1.01 -19.64
CA TRP A 100 13.98 0.11 -20.35
C TRP A 100 15.26 -0.22 -19.56
N GLU A 101 15.50 0.41 -18.39
CA GLU A 101 16.71 0.17 -17.57
C GLU A 101 16.51 -0.90 -16.52
N ASN A 102 15.28 -1.06 -16.02
CA ASN A 102 15.02 -2.09 -15.01
C ASN A 102 15.22 -3.50 -15.60
N SER A 103 15.98 -4.34 -14.92
CA SER A 103 16.13 -5.75 -15.28
C SER A 103 14.81 -6.52 -15.18
N VAL A 104 14.75 -7.70 -15.80
CA VAL A 104 13.57 -8.57 -15.67
C VAL A 104 13.33 -8.95 -14.21
N ASP A 105 14.40 -9.20 -13.44
CA ASP A 105 14.29 -9.52 -12.02
C ASP A 105 13.73 -8.34 -11.21
N GLU A 106 14.12 -7.10 -11.53
CA GLU A 106 13.55 -5.91 -10.90
C GLU A 106 12.06 -5.76 -11.23
N TRP A 107 11.67 -6.02 -12.49
CA TRP A 107 10.26 -6.05 -12.88
C TRP A 107 9.50 -7.15 -12.13
N GLN A 108 10.03 -8.37 -12.06
CA GLN A 108 9.40 -9.48 -11.34
C GLN A 108 9.24 -9.17 -9.85
N TRP A 109 10.27 -8.62 -9.23
CA TRP A 109 10.25 -8.25 -7.82
C TRP A 109 9.18 -7.19 -7.52
N ILE A 110 9.18 -6.08 -8.26
CA ILE A 110 8.22 -5.00 -8.00
C ILE A 110 6.78 -5.42 -8.32
N LEU A 111 6.55 -6.19 -9.41
CA LEU A 111 5.25 -6.76 -9.71
C LEU A 111 4.81 -7.74 -8.62
N GLY A 112 5.70 -8.60 -8.16
CA GLY A 112 5.44 -9.56 -7.08
C GLY A 112 4.97 -8.90 -5.81
N VAL A 113 5.69 -7.89 -5.34
CA VAL A 113 5.36 -7.21 -4.08
C VAL A 113 4.19 -6.23 -4.25
N ASN A 114 4.30 -5.27 -5.20
CA ASN A 114 3.38 -4.13 -5.27
C ASN A 114 2.03 -4.47 -5.90
N LEU A 115 1.97 -5.44 -6.79
CA LEU A 115 0.75 -5.83 -7.50
C LEU A 115 0.23 -7.19 -7.04
N TRP A 116 1.02 -8.25 -7.18
CA TRP A 116 0.59 -9.58 -6.74
C TRP A 116 0.31 -9.63 -5.25
N GLY A 117 1.09 -8.93 -4.42
CA GLY A 117 0.80 -8.83 -2.98
C GLY A 117 -0.57 -8.25 -2.70
N VAL A 118 -1.01 -7.23 -3.44
CA VAL A 118 -2.37 -6.68 -3.32
C VAL A 118 -3.42 -7.65 -3.86
N ILE A 119 -3.17 -8.28 -5.02
CA ILE A 119 -4.06 -9.29 -5.60
C ILE A 119 -4.26 -10.45 -4.62
N HIS A 120 -3.19 -10.97 -4.03
CA HIS A 120 -3.25 -12.06 -3.05
C HIS A 120 -4.04 -11.63 -1.80
N GLY A 121 -3.81 -10.41 -1.30
CA GLY A 121 -4.58 -9.86 -0.19
C GLY A 121 -6.07 -9.76 -0.50
N VAL A 122 -6.45 -9.22 -1.66
CA VAL A 122 -7.85 -9.16 -2.09
C VAL A 122 -8.45 -10.58 -2.18
N ARG A 123 -7.76 -11.52 -2.83
CA ARG A 123 -8.23 -12.91 -2.98
C ARG A 123 -8.39 -13.62 -1.63
N ALA A 124 -7.48 -13.41 -0.72
CA ALA A 124 -7.52 -14.07 0.59
C ALA A 124 -8.58 -13.47 1.52
N PHE A 125 -8.76 -12.16 1.52
CA PHE A 125 -9.59 -11.49 2.50
C PHE A 125 -10.99 -11.11 2.02
N ALA A 126 -11.18 -10.71 0.73
CA ALA A 126 -12.49 -10.26 0.28
C ALA A 126 -13.59 -11.32 0.45
N PRO A 127 -13.40 -12.61 0.13
CA PRO A 127 -14.43 -13.63 0.37
C PRO A 127 -14.81 -13.74 1.85
N ARG A 128 -13.85 -13.57 2.76
CA ARG A 128 -14.08 -13.62 4.22
C ARG A 128 -14.92 -12.44 4.70
N LEU A 129 -14.58 -11.24 4.23
CA LEU A 129 -15.33 -10.02 4.56
C LEU A 129 -16.75 -10.05 3.99
N ILE A 130 -16.92 -10.56 2.76
CA ILE A 130 -18.24 -10.73 2.13
C ILE A 130 -19.09 -11.72 2.92
N ALA A 131 -18.54 -12.89 3.28
CA ALA A 131 -19.26 -13.88 4.06
C ALA A 131 -19.62 -13.38 5.46
N GLN A 132 -18.79 -12.52 6.06
CA GLN A 132 -19.04 -11.87 7.35
C GLN A 132 -20.11 -10.76 7.25
N GLY A 133 -20.36 -10.21 6.07
CA GLY A 133 -21.31 -9.10 5.86
C GLY A 133 -20.80 -7.75 6.36
N GLU A 134 -19.52 -7.63 6.69
CA GLU A 134 -18.90 -6.39 7.16
C GLU A 134 -17.40 -6.39 6.85
N GLY A 135 -16.86 -5.24 6.48
CA GLY A 135 -15.42 -5.06 6.34
C GLY A 135 -15.02 -3.89 5.47
N HIS A 136 -13.70 -3.65 5.41
CA HIS A 136 -13.12 -2.60 4.57
C HIS A 136 -11.72 -3.03 4.08
N ILE A 137 -11.46 -2.87 2.79
CA ILE A 137 -10.17 -3.15 2.17
C ILE A 137 -9.50 -1.82 1.80
N VAL A 138 -8.29 -1.60 2.28
CA VAL A 138 -7.45 -0.47 1.93
C VAL A 138 -6.27 -0.95 1.10
N ASN A 139 -6.18 -0.54 -0.15
CA ASN A 139 -5.06 -0.86 -1.02
C ASN A 139 -4.13 0.35 -1.14
N THR A 140 -2.85 0.17 -0.83
CA THR A 140 -1.85 1.24 -0.92
C THR A 140 -1.30 1.33 -2.34
N ALA A 141 -1.82 2.30 -3.10
CA ALA A 141 -1.26 2.73 -4.37
C ALA A 141 -0.17 3.82 -4.16
N SER A 142 -0.28 4.92 -4.85
CA SER A 142 0.57 6.11 -4.79
C SER A 142 -0.06 7.17 -5.70
N VAL A 143 0.36 8.43 -5.57
CA VAL A 143 0.11 9.42 -6.64
C VAL A 143 0.66 8.94 -7.99
N ALA A 144 1.75 8.16 -7.98
CA ALA A 144 2.29 7.48 -9.17
C ALA A 144 1.37 6.40 -9.77
N GLY A 145 0.26 6.08 -9.12
CA GLY A 145 -0.83 5.26 -9.66
C GLY A 145 -1.90 6.08 -10.41
N ILE A 146 -1.81 7.40 -10.36
CA ILE A 146 -2.74 8.31 -11.04
C ILE A 146 -2.01 9.19 -12.05
N ILE A 147 -0.74 9.56 -11.78
CA ILE A 147 0.14 10.30 -12.69
C ILE A 147 1.36 9.45 -13.02
N CYS A 148 2.08 9.77 -14.09
CA CYS A 148 3.22 8.98 -14.56
C CYS A 148 4.53 9.79 -14.45
N PRO A 149 5.13 9.96 -13.24
CA PRO A 149 6.43 10.62 -13.13
C PRO A 149 7.50 9.84 -13.89
N PRO A 150 8.39 10.55 -14.64
CA PRO A 150 9.45 9.91 -15.39
C PRO A 150 10.49 9.23 -14.47
N GLY A 151 11.13 8.15 -14.95
CA GLY A 151 12.14 7.40 -14.20
C GLY A 151 11.58 6.46 -13.12
N SER A 152 10.29 6.15 -13.20
CA SER A 152 9.59 5.25 -12.28
C SER A 152 8.72 4.25 -13.04
N GLY A 153 9.17 3.74 -14.20
CA GLY A 153 8.36 2.97 -15.12
C GLY A 153 7.67 1.78 -14.45
N ALA A 154 8.45 0.86 -13.87
CA ALA A 154 7.90 -0.32 -13.20
C ALA A 154 7.00 0.04 -12.00
N TYR A 155 7.38 1.05 -11.22
CA TYR A 155 6.58 1.53 -10.09
C TYR A 155 5.23 2.11 -10.55
N ASN A 156 5.24 2.98 -11.58
CA ASN A 156 4.01 3.56 -12.14
C ASN A 156 3.04 2.47 -12.61
N VAL A 157 3.53 1.47 -13.33
CA VAL A 157 2.72 0.33 -13.81
C VAL A 157 2.04 -0.37 -12.65
N THR A 158 2.81 -0.75 -11.61
CA THR A 158 2.24 -1.46 -10.46
C THR A 158 1.19 -0.62 -9.73
N LYS A 159 1.45 0.67 -9.53
CA LYS A 159 0.54 1.54 -8.77
C LYS A 159 -0.71 1.94 -9.56
N HIS A 160 -0.65 2.07 -10.89
CA HIS A 160 -1.83 2.20 -11.75
C HIS A 160 -2.69 0.93 -11.70
N ALA A 161 -2.06 -0.25 -11.78
CA ALA A 161 -2.76 -1.51 -11.68
C ALA A 161 -3.49 -1.68 -10.34
N VAL A 162 -2.88 -1.23 -9.22
CA VAL A 162 -3.54 -1.24 -7.89
C VAL A 162 -4.76 -0.30 -7.85
N VAL A 163 -4.69 0.87 -8.50
CA VAL A 163 -5.85 1.77 -8.60
C VAL A 163 -6.96 1.09 -9.39
N ALA A 164 -6.67 0.59 -10.60
CA ALA A 164 -7.66 -0.10 -11.44
C ALA A 164 -8.28 -1.31 -10.73
N LEU A 165 -7.47 -2.15 -10.05
CA LEU A 165 -7.96 -3.27 -9.26
C LEU A 165 -8.91 -2.80 -8.15
N SER A 166 -8.60 -1.69 -7.47
CA SER A 166 -9.41 -1.17 -6.38
C SER A 166 -10.75 -0.64 -6.86
N GLU A 167 -10.76 0.07 -8.00
CA GLU A 167 -11.98 0.58 -8.65
C GLU A 167 -12.87 -0.58 -9.08
N THR A 168 -12.30 -1.58 -9.77
CA THR A 168 -13.03 -2.79 -10.18
C THR A 168 -13.60 -3.54 -8.98
N LEU A 169 -12.79 -3.76 -7.93
CA LEU A 169 -13.25 -4.42 -6.71
C LEU A 169 -14.42 -3.66 -6.05
N HIS A 170 -14.36 -2.32 -6.03
CA HIS A 170 -15.46 -1.51 -5.52
C HIS A 170 -16.75 -1.75 -6.30
N HIS A 171 -16.68 -1.73 -7.64
CA HIS A 171 -17.85 -1.98 -8.51
C HIS A 171 -18.39 -3.39 -8.33
N ASP A 172 -17.54 -4.42 -8.37
CA ASP A 172 -17.93 -5.82 -8.19
C ASP A 172 -18.65 -6.06 -6.84
N LEU A 173 -18.20 -5.42 -5.77
CA LEU A 173 -18.84 -5.50 -4.46
C LEU A 173 -20.21 -4.81 -4.44
N ARG A 174 -20.34 -3.64 -5.07
CA ARG A 174 -21.62 -2.91 -5.16
C ARG A 174 -22.62 -3.64 -6.00
N GLU A 175 -22.24 -4.20 -7.15
CA GLU A 175 -23.14 -5.01 -8.00
C GLU A 175 -23.71 -6.24 -7.26
N ARG A 176 -22.95 -6.80 -6.33
CA ARG A 176 -23.36 -7.94 -5.51
C ARG A 176 -24.11 -7.53 -4.23
N GLY A 177 -24.37 -6.24 -4.03
CA GLY A 177 -25.02 -5.72 -2.81
C GLY A 177 -24.19 -5.91 -1.54
N SER A 178 -22.86 -6.11 -1.67
CA SER A 178 -21.99 -6.31 -0.51
C SER A 178 -21.76 -4.98 0.23
N PRO A 179 -21.87 -4.96 1.57
CA PRO A 179 -21.58 -3.78 2.38
C PRO A 179 -20.08 -3.53 2.61
N VAL A 180 -19.20 -4.38 2.07
CA VAL A 180 -17.74 -4.24 2.22
C VAL A 180 -17.26 -3.00 1.50
N GLY A 181 -16.56 -2.12 2.24
CA GLY A 181 -15.97 -0.89 1.69
C GLY A 181 -14.60 -1.15 1.03
N VAL A 182 -14.22 -0.24 0.14
CA VAL A 182 -12.89 -0.23 -0.48
C VAL A 182 -12.34 1.18 -0.47
N SER A 183 -11.07 1.32 -0.10
CA SER A 183 -10.31 2.57 -0.24
C SER A 183 -9.01 2.32 -0.99
N VAL A 184 -8.60 3.28 -1.81
CA VAL A 184 -7.28 3.32 -2.42
C VAL A 184 -6.48 4.49 -1.87
N LEU A 185 -5.38 4.18 -1.18
CA LEU A 185 -4.47 5.17 -0.61
C LEU A 185 -3.45 5.61 -1.66
N CYS A 186 -3.43 6.90 -1.98
CA CYS A 186 -2.55 7.50 -2.98
C CYS A 186 -1.65 8.57 -2.33
N PRO A 187 -0.64 8.19 -1.53
CA PRO A 187 0.28 9.13 -0.92
C PRO A 187 1.30 9.66 -1.93
N ALA A 188 1.82 10.87 -1.70
CA ALA A 188 3.03 11.37 -2.34
C ALA A 188 4.25 11.10 -1.43
N TYR A 189 5.11 12.10 -1.24
CA TYR A 189 6.33 11.96 -0.44
C TYR A 189 6.02 11.98 1.06
N VAL A 190 6.23 10.84 1.72
CA VAL A 190 6.07 10.67 3.17
C VAL A 190 7.39 10.11 3.72
N PRO A 191 7.93 10.66 4.82
CA PRO A 191 9.16 10.17 5.43
C PRO A 191 9.02 8.72 5.91
N THR A 192 9.44 7.77 5.06
CA THR A 192 9.40 6.32 5.29
C THR A 192 10.61 5.65 4.68
N GLY A 193 10.78 4.36 4.93
CA GLY A 193 11.85 3.55 4.35
C GLY A 193 11.68 3.15 2.87
N ILE A 194 10.68 3.71 2.16
CA ILE A 194 10.40 3.31 0.76
C ILE A 194 11.58 3.59 -0.19
N ALA A 195 12.31 4.68 0.03
CA ALA A 195 13.49 5.04 -0.77
C ALA A 195 14.72 4.15 -0.49
N GLN A 196 14.65 3.26 0.51
CA GLN A 196 15.65 2.25 0.85
C GLN A 196 15.12 0.82 0.67
N SER A 197 14.10 0.62 -0.17
CA SER A 197 13.47 -0.70 -0.38
C SER A 197 14.43 -1.78 -0.90
N GLU A 198 15.55 -1.39 -1.50
CA GLU A 198 16.62 -2.29 -1.96
C GLU A 198 17.12 -3.26 -0.87
N ARG A 199 17.02 -2.90 0.43
CA ARG A 199 17.35 -3.79 1.54
C ARG A 199 16.52 -5.07 1.58
N ASN A 200 15.34 -5.06 0.94
CA ASN A 200 14.42 -6.18 0.89
C ASN A 200 14.47 -6.92 -0.46
N ARG A 201 15.46 -6.61 -1.32
CA ARG A 201 15.63 -7.32 -2.59
C ARG A 201 15.95 -8.79 -2.33
N PRO A 202 15.28 -9.74 -3.00
CA PRO A 202 15.62 -11.16 -2.88
C PRO A 202 17.08 -11.42 -3.29
N SER A 203 17.74 -12.32 -2.59
CA SER A 203 19.09 -12.75 -2.93
C SER A 203 19.11 -13.41 -4.31
N GLY A 204 20.12 -13.11 -5.11
CA GLY A 204 20.28 -13.66 -6.46
C GLY A 204 19.56 -12.89 -7.57
N PHE A 205 18.73 -11.87 -7.24
CA PHE A 205 18.14 -11.02 -8.26
C PHE A 205 19.15 -10.05 -8.84
N GLU A 206 19.16 -9.95 -10.17
CA GLU A 206 20.06 -9.03 -10.88
C GLU A 206 19.74 -7.57 -10.53
N VAL A 207 20.80 -6.80 -10.28
CA VAL A 207 20.74 -5.36 -10.11
C VAL A 207 21.15 -4.69 -11.42
N SER A 208 20.21 -3.97 -12.04
CA SER A 208 20.51 -3.24 -13.27
C SER A 208 21.58 -2.17 -13.06
N LYS A 209 22.42 -1.98 -14.07
CA LYS A 209 23.38 -0.87 -14.10
C LYS A 209 22.58 0.44 -14.32
N LYS A 210 22.53 1.29 -13.31
CA LYS A 210 21.78 2.54 -13.35
C LYS A 210 22.54 3.62 -14.11
N SER A 211 21.82 4.37 -14.95
CA SER A 211 22.33 5.57 -15.61
C SER A 211 22.61 6.69 -14.58
N LYS A 212 23.38 7.70 -14.99
CA LYS A 212 23.60 8.91 -14.17
C LYS A 212 22.29 9.60 -13.84
N GLU A 213 21.37 9.63 -14.80
CA GLU A 213 20.04 10.21 -14.68
C GLU A 213 19.21 9.48 -13.61
N THR A 214 19.22 8.16 -13.63
CA THR A 214 18.52 7.34 -12.62
C THR A 214 19.12 7.53 -11.22
N LEU A 215 20.44 7.57 -11.08
CA LEU A 215 21.10 7.85 -9.80
C LEU A 215 20.76 9.25 -9.27
N ALA A 216 20.72 10.26 -10.15
CA ALA A 216 20.29 11.61 -9.78
C ALA A 216 18.84 11.63 -9.30
N ARG A 217 17.93 10.90 -9.96
CA ARG A 217 16.52 10.77 -9.57
C ARG A 217 16.36 10.05 -8.23
N GLU A 218 17.14 9.01 -7.96
CA GLU A 218 17.16 8.36 -6.65
C GLU A 218 17.57 9.30 -5.52
N ALA A 219 18.60 10.11 -5.75
CA ALA A 219 19.01 11.12 -4.78
C ALA A 219 17.91 12.17 -4.55
N MET A 220 17.24 12.62 -5.61
CA MET A 220 16.10 13.53 -5.51
C MET A 220 14.92 12.89 -4.76
N LEU A 221 14.59 11.62 -5.06
CA LEU A 221 13.53 10.90 -4.36
C LEU A 221 13.86 10.77 -2.86
N LYS A 222 15.08 10.36 -2.50
CA LYS A 222 15.52 10.26 -1.10
C LYS A 222 15.34 11.57 -0.37
N LYS A 223 15.75 12.69 -1.01
CA LYS A 223 15.58 14.03 -0.46
C LYS A 223 14.11 14.42 -0.32
N ALA A 224 13.29 14.18 -1.36
CA ALA A 224 11.85 14.49 -1.35
C ALA A 224 11.10 13.71 -0.28
N VAL A 225 11.40 12.41 -0.13
CA VAL A 225 10.82 11.55 0.92
C VAL A 225 11.25 12.05 2.30
N ALA A 226 12.54 12.33 2.52
CA ALA A 226 13.05 12.81 3.81
C ALA A 226 12.47 14.18 4.21
N SER A 227 12.17 15.04 3.24
CA SER A 227 11.59 16.37 3.46
C SER A 227 10.05 16.42 3.38
N GLY A 228 9.40 15.27 3.30
CA GLY A 228 7.94 15.16 3.28
C GLY A 228 7.32 15.83 4.51
N ARG A 229 6.30 16.67 4.28
CA ARG A 229 5.67 17.45 5.37
C ARG A 229 4.68 16.65 6.20
N LEU A 230 4.06 15.63 5.60
CA LEU A 230 3.12 14.75 6.30
C LEU A 230 3.90 13.57 6.87
N SER A 231 3.68 13.29 8.14
CA SER A 231 4.22 12.11 8.79
C SER A 231 3.45 10.84 8.38
N ALA A 232 4.05 9.68 8.61
CA ALA A 232 3.35 8.41 8.43
C ALA A 232 2.11 8.30 9.34
N ALA A 233 2.11 8.95 10.51
CA ALA A 233 0.97 9.00 11.42
C ALA A 233 -0.18 9.84 10.84
N ASP A 234 0.09 10.98 10.19
CA ASP A 234 -0.94 11.79 9.53
C ASP A 234 -1.63 11.01 8.40
N VAL A 235 -0.85 10.27 7.61
CA VAL A 235 -1.38 9.41 6.55
C VAL A 235 -2.22 8.27 7.14
N ALA A 236 -1.76 7.64 8.21
CA ALA A 236 -2.51 6.60 8.89
C ALA A 236 -3.84 7.11 9.48
N ALA A 237 -3.85 8.32 10.05
CA ALA A 237 -5.07 8.96 10.52
C ALA A 237 -6.07 9.21 9.37
N ALA A 238 -5.58 9.64 8.20
CA ALA A 238 -6.42 9.80 7.00
C ALA A 238 -6.99 8.46 6.50
N VAL A 239 -6.27 7.34 6.66
CA VAL A 239 -6.77 6.00 6.36
C VAL A 239 -7.87 5.59 7.34
N VAL A 240 -7.67 5.77 8.64
CA VAL A 240 -8.70 5.49 9.67
C VAL A 240 -9.97 6.29 9.39
N ASP A 241 -9.83 7.58 9.10
CA ASP A 241 -10.96 8.44 8.75
C ASP A 241 -11.69 7.95 7.47
N ALA A 242 -10.94 7.55 6.45
CA ALA A 242 -11.52 7.00 5.22
C ALA A 242 -12.30 5.70 5.46
N VAL A 243 -11.79 4.79 6.29
CA VAL A 243 -12.47 3.56 6.69
C VAL A 243 -13.77 3.86 7.44
N LYS A 244 -13.75 4.82 8.38
CA LYS A 244 -14.94 5.24 9.15
C LYS A 244 -16.03 5.85 8.27
N ASN A 245 -15.64 6.60 7.22
CA ASN A 245 -16.54 7.37 6.36
C ASN A 245 -16.78 6.74 4.97
N ASP A 246 -16.32 5.50 4.74
CA ASP A 246 -16.42 4.77 3.46
C ASP A 246 -15.91 5.60 2.26
N ARG A 247 -14.77 6.30 2.43
CA ARG A 247 -14.17 7.14 1.40
C ARG A 247 -13.28 6.29 0.50
N PHE A 248 -13.54 6.31 -0.81
CA PHE A 248 -12.81 5.49 -1.78
C PHE A 248 -11.38 6.00 -2.03
N TYR A 249 -11.21 7.24 -2.54
CA TYR A 249 -9.87 7.81 -2.77
C TYR A 249 -9.33 8.53 -1.55
N ILE A 250 -8.10 8.17 -1.13
CA ILE A 250 -7.39 8.82 -0.03
C ILE A 250 -6.20 9.58 -0.61
N PHE A 251 -6.42 10.86 -0.98
CA PHE A 251 -5.36 11.78 -1.40
C PHE A 251 -4.86 12.57 -0.21
N THR A 252 -3.64 12.28 0.23
CA THR A 252 -3.03 12.95 1.38
C THR A 252 -2.38 14.29 1.02
N HIS A 253 -2.11 14.53 -0.28
CA HIS A 253 -1.44 15.72 -0.79
C HIS A 253 -2.34 16.46 -1.78
N PRO A 254 -3.12 17.48 -1.35
CA PRO A 254 -4.13 18.14 -2.19
C PRO A 254 -3.60 18.74 -3.51
N ARG A 255 -2.33 19.17 -3.54
CA ARG A 255 -1.71 19.77 -4.73
C ARG A 255 -1.63 18.82 -5.92
N ILE A 256 -1.69 17.52 -5.71
CA ILE A 256 -1.66 16.53 -6.81
C ILE A 256 -2.87 16.62 -7.74
N LYS A 257 -4.00 17.19 -7.27
CA LYS A 257 -5.23 17.30 -8.07
C LYS A 257 -5.03 18.05 -9.38
N GLY A 258 -4.18 19.07 -9.41
CA GLY A 258 -3.84 19.80 -10.63
C GLY A 258 -3.13 18.93 -11.68
N ALA A 259 -2.18 18.09 -11.24
CA ALA A 259 -1.50 17.15 -12.14
C ALA A 259 -2.43 16.04 -12.63
N ILE A 260 -3.37 15.58 -11.78
CA ILE A 260 -4.41 14.62 -12.18
C ILE A 260 -5.31 15.23 -13.24
N GLN A 261 -5.80 16.45 -13.02
CA GLN A 261 -6.64 17.16 -13.99
C GLN A 261 -5.91 17.33 -15.33
N ALA A 262 -4.67 17.80 -15.29
CA ALA A 262 -3.85 17.99 -16.48
C ALA A 262 -3.70 16.69 -17.30
N ARG A 263 -3.47 15.56 -16.63
CA ARG A 263 -3.40 14.24 -17.27
C ARG A 263 -4.73 13.83 -17.89
N MET A 264 -5.86 14.05 -17.20
CA MET A 264 -7.18 13.73 -17.76
C MET A 264 -7.51 14.61 -18.98
N GLU A 265 -7.15 15.88 -18.95
CA GLU A 265 -7.30 16.77 -20.10
C GLU A 265 -6.46 16.31 -21.30
N ASP A 266 -5.22 15.85 -21.07
CA ASP A 266 -4.37 15.32 -22.16
C ASP A 266 -5.00 14.08 -22.80
N ILE A 267 -5.56 13.16 -21.97
CA ILE A 267 -6.26 11.96 -22.45
C ILE A 267 -7.50 12.33 -23.26
N LEU A 268 -8.38 13.20 -22.72
CA LEU A 268 -9.64 13.60 -23.36
C LEU A 268 -9.42 14.37 -24.67
N GLN A 269 -8.29 15.05 -24.80
CA GLN A 269 -7.93 15.81 -25.99
C GLN A 269 -6.92 15.09 -26.89
N GLU A 270 -6.63 13.81 -26.62
CA GLU A 270 -5.71 12.95 -27.37
C GLU A 270 -4.32 13.58 -27.57
N ARG A 271 -3.85 14.35 -26.57
CA ARG A 271 -2.54 15.04 -26.61
C ARG A 271 -1.43 14.14 -26.05
N ALA A 272 -0.19 14.46 -26.44
CA ALA A 272 0.98 13.89 -25.77
C ALA A 272 0.95 14.24 -24.26
N PRO A 273 1.31 13.28 -23.37
CA PRO A 273 1.22 13.49 -21.92
C PRO A 273 2.23 14.56 -21.44
N ARG A 274 1.75 15.53 -20.70
CA ARG A 274 2.61 16.52 -20.03
C ARG A 274 3.40 15.87 -18.90
N ASN A 275 4.62 16.33 -18.66
CA ASN A 275 5.41 15.88 -17.52
C ASN A 275 4.77 16.38 -16.21
N PRO A 276 4.26 15.48 -15.35
CA PRO A 276 3.57 15.88 -14.12
C PRO A 276 4.49 16.55 -13.07
N MET A 277 5.81 16.44 -13.25
CA MET A 277 6.78 17.05 -12.34
C MET A 277 7.14 18.50 -12.75
N ALA A 278 6.63 18.96 -13.88
CA ALA A 278 6.82 20.33 -14.39
C ALA A 278 5.55 21.21 -14.22
N LEU A 279 4.52 20.69 -13.56
CA LEU A 279 3.23 21.35 -13.34
C LEU A 279 3.14 22.03 -11.96
#